data_f7d6db07e3be20696df0c7c9436affd6
#
_entry.id   f7d6db07e3be20696df0c7c9436affd6
#
_cell.length_a   1.000
_cell.length_b   1.000
_cell.length_c   1.000
_cell.angle_alpha   90.00
_cell.angle_beta   90.00
_cell.angle_gamma   90.00
#
_symmetry.space_group_name_H-M   'P 1'
#
loop_
_entity.id
_entity.type
_entity.pdbx_description
1 polymer ?
#
loop_
_entity_poly.entity_id
_entity_poly.type
_entity_poly.pdbx_seq_one_letter_code
_entity_poly.pdbx_strand_id
1 'polypeptide(L)' 'MADDEQELPAFPIWSYQLIPDPNRPHVVALAIETENGHSLYLATREVLEDLAKDLLDRAAKMPPNPTST' A
#
# COMPACT_ATOMS: atom_id res chain seq x y z
N MET A 1 16.59 -21.58 8.22
CA MET A 1 16.65 -21.14 8.23
C MET A 1 16.37 -20.34 8.09
N ALA A 2 16.29 -20.16 8.28
CA ALA A 2 16.15 -19.39 8.20
C ALA A 2 15.80 -18.58 8.03
N ASP A 3 15.79 -18.65 8.03
CA ASP A 3 15.58 -17.94 7.84
C ASP A 3 15.32 -17.06 7.60
N ASP A 4 15.22 -17.24 7.50
CA ASP A 4 15.05 -16.47 7.38
C ASP A 4 14.89 -15.48 7.50
N GLU A 5 15.09 -15.48 7.75
CA GLU A 5 14.99 -14.77 8.00
C GLU A 5 15.25 -13.68 7.57
N GLN A 6 15.25 -13.41 6.83
CA GLN A 6 15.56 -12.38 6.39
C GLN A 6 14.58 -11.46 6.62
N GLU A 7 14.68 -10.47 7.32
CA GLU A 7 13.75 -9.55 7.43
C GLU A 7 13.90 -8.53 6.49
N LEU A 8 13.00 -8.24 5.65
CA LEU A 8 13.01 -7.11 4.74
C LEU A 8 12.77 -5.85 5.54
N PRO A 9 13.44 -4.79 5.23
CA PRO A 9 13.18 -3.53 5.91
C PRO A 9 11.74 -3.10 5.69
N ALA A 10 11.08 -2.70 6.72
CA ALA A 10 9.69 -2.27 6.62
C ALA A 10 9.56 -0.89 7.22
N PHE A 11 8.90 0.00 6.50
CA PHE A 11 8.76 1.37 6.92
C PHE A 11 7.29 1.75 7.04
N PRO A 12 6.91 2.50 8.03
CA PRO A 12 5.49 2.91 8.14
C PRO A 12 5.10 3.79 6.96
N ILE A 13 3.88 3.65 6.49
CA ILE A 13 3.38 4.51 5.45
C ILE A 13 2.89 5.78 6.11
N TRP A 14 3.45 6.92 5.68
CA TRP A 14 3.04 8.22 6.20
C TRP A 14 1.80 8.72 5.47
N SER A 15 1.75 8.53 4.16
CA SER A 15 0.61 8.96 3.39
C SER A 15 0.57 8.25 2.06
N TYR A 16 -0.51 8.36 1.37
CA TYR A 16 -0.63 7.80 0.04
C TYR A 16 -1.49 8.70 -0.82
N GLN A 17 -1.39 8.54 -2.12
CA GLN A 17 -2.17 9.32 -3.04
C GLN A 17 -2.40 8.51 -4.32
N LEU A 18 -3.57 8.61 -4.90
CA LEU A 18 -3.84 7.98 -6.17
C LEU A 18 -3.82 9.06 -7.23
N ILE A 19 -3.01 8.85 -8.26
CA ILE A 19 -2.83 9.87 -9.29
C ILE A 19 -3.28 9.28 -10.61
N PRO A 20 -4.47 9.62 -11.06
CA PRO A 20 -4.96 9.12 -12.35
C PRO A 20 -4.20 9.77 -13.50
N ASP A 21 -4.08 9.04 -14.61
CA ASP A 21 -3.43 9.55 -15.79
C ASP A 21 -4.49 9.70 -16.87
N PRO A 22 -4.84 10.90 -17.25
CA PRO A 22 -5.89 11.08 -18.26
C PRO A 22 -5.57 10.45 -19.60
N ASN A 23 -4.28 10.28 -19.92
CA ASN A 23 -3.92 9.66 -21.16
C ASN A 23 -3.93 8.14 -21.10
N ARG A 24 -4.00 7.58 -19.93
CA ARG A 24 -4.08 6.13 -19.75
C ARG A 24 -5.11 5.82 -18.68
N PRO A 25 -6.39 5.88 -19.03
CA PRO A 25 -7.43 5.72 -18.00
C PRO A 25 -7.52 4.32 -17.39
N HIS A 26 -6.82 3.36 -17.97
CA HIS A 26 -6.85 2.00 -17.46
C HIS A 26 -5.79 1.73 -16.40
N VAL A 27 -4.97 2.72 -16.07
CA VAL A 27 -3.99 2.56 -14.99
C VAL A 27 -4.03 3.80 -14.10
N VAL A 28 -3.54 3.66 -12.91
CA VAL A 28 -3.42 4.77 -11.98
C VAL A 28 -2.10 4.60 -11.26
N ALA A 29 -1.49 5.71 -10.89
CA ALA A 29 -0.26 5.66 -10.11
C ALA A 29 -0.64 5.72 -8.64
N LEU A 30 -0.10 4.81 -7.87
CA LEU A 30 -0.26 4.82 -6.42
C LEU A 30 1.05 5.34 -5.86
N ALA A 31 0.99 6.50 -5.21
CA ALA A 31 2.16 7.10 -4.61
C ALA A 31 2.13 6.80 -3.11
N ILE A 32 3.21 6.30 -2.58
CA ILE A 32 3.30 5.99 -1.17
C ILE A 32 4.47 6.75 -0.60
N GLU A 33 4.23 7.48 0.48
CA GLU A 33 5.26 8.24 1.13
C GLU A 33 5.66 7.58 2.44
N THR A 34 6.94 7.42 2.65
CA THR A 34 7.49 6.92 3.90
C THR A 34 8.67 7.81 4.27
N GLU A 35 9.36 7.49 5.34
CA GLU A 35 10.54 8.26 5.71
C GLU A 35 11.61 8.23 4.64
N ASN A 36 11.55 7.30 3.71
CA ASN A 36 12.53 7.25 2.65
C ASN A 36 12.09 8.00 1.40
N GLY A 37 11.04 8.75 1.47
CA GLY A 37 10.56 9.53 0.32
C GLY A 37 9.36 8.89 -0.32
N HIS A 38 9.14 9.20 -1.58
CA HIS A 38 7.97 8.71 -2.30
C HIS A 38 8.32 7.57 -3.22
N SER A 39 7.43 6.63 -3.36
CA SER A 39 7.54 5.57 -4.35
C SER A 39 6.26 5.55 -5.16
N LEU A 40 6.39 5.33 -6.45
CA LEU A 40 5.24 5.29 -7.33
C LEU A 40 5.09 3.90 -7.92
N TYR A 41 3.86 3.42 -7.95
CA TYR A 41 3.57 2.12 -8.52
C TYR A 41 2.39 2.26 -9.46
N LEU A 42 2.43 1.61 -10.63
CA LEU A 42 1.30 1.65 -11.54
C LEU A 42 0.43 0.44 -11.28
N ALA A 43 -0.85 0.64 -11.26
CA ALA A 43 -1.79 -0.43 -11.01
C ALA A 43 -2.95 -0.38 -11.99
N THR A 44 -3.40 -1.54 -12.43
CA THR A 44 -4.58 -1.65 -13.26
C THR A 44 -5.80 -1.76 -12.35
N ARG A 45 -6.98 -1.73 -12.96
CA ARG A 45 -8.21 -1.86 -12.19
C ARG A 45 -8.25 -3.19 -11.45
N GLU A 46 -7.87 -4.28 -12.12
CA GLU A 46 -7.92 -5.59 -11.48
C GLU A 46 -7.00 -5.67 -10.28
N VAL A 47 -5.80 -5.11 -10.40
CA VAL A 47 -4.87 -5.11 -9.29
C VAL A 47 -5.41 -4.28 -8.14
N LEU A 48 -6.02 -3.13 -8.46
CA LEU A 48 -6.57 -2.30 -7.41
C LEU A 48 -7.74 -2.97 -6.72
N GLU A 49 -8.58 -3.65 -7.48
CA GLU A 49 -9.73 -4.33 -6.87
C GLU A 49 -9.28 -5.46 -5.96
N ASP A 50 -8.29 -6.23 -6.39
CA ASP A 50 -7.79 -7.31 -5.58
C ASP A 50 -7.09 -6.78 -4.35
N LEU A 51 -6.29 -5.74 -4.51
CA LEU A 51 -5.59 -5.14 -3.40
C LEU A 51 -6.58 -4.55 -2.39
N ALA A 52 -7.60 -3.87 -2.87
CA ALA A 52 -8.58 -3.27 -1.98
C ALA A 52 -9.31 -4.33 -1.16
N LYS A 53 -9.64 -5.45 -1.81
CA LYS A 53 -10.33 -6.51 -1.13
C LYS A 53 -9.45 -7.11 -0.06
N ASP A 54 -8.20 -7.37 -0.38
CA ASP A 54 -7.27 -7.96 0.56
C ASP A 54 -6.97 -6.99 1.71
N LEU A 55 -6.85 -5.71 1.41
CA LEU A 55 -6.57 -4.72 2.44
C LEU A 55 -7.76 -4.59 3.40
N LEU A 56 -8.97 -4.55 2.85
CA LEU A 56 -10.14 -4.44 3.70
C LEU A 56 -10.32 -5.69 4.57
N ASP A 57 -10.07 -6.86 3.99
CA ASP A 57 -10.18 -8.09 4.74
C ASP A 57 -9.18 -8.13 5.88
N ARG A 58 -7.96 -7.73 5.61
CA ARG A 58 -6.93 -7.71 6.65
C ARG A 58 -7.23 -6.67 7.72
N ALA A 59 -7.66 -5.49 7.29
CA ALA A 59 -7.96 -4.43 8.26
C ALA A 59 -9.08 -4.85 9.21
N ALA A 60 -10.05 -5.59 8.69
CA ALA A 60 -11.15 -6.04 9.53
C ALA A 60 -10.70 -7.02 10.61
N LYS A 61 -9.58 -7.68 10.39
CA LYS A 61 -9.07 -8.64 11.34
C LYS A 61 -8.06 -8.04 12.30
N MET A 62 -7.70 -6.80 12.12
CA MET A 62 -6.69 -6.17 12.94
C MET A 62 -7.34 -5.41 14.10
N PRO A 63 -6.73 -5.42 15.26
CA PRO A 63 -7.28 -4.60 16.34
C PRO A 63 -7.01 -3.12 16.06
N PRO A 64 -7.77 -2.24 16.66
CA PRO A 64 -7.53 -0.82 16.43
C PRO A 64 -6.20 -0.39 17.03
N ASN A 65 -5.71 0.75 16.54
CA ASN A 65 -4.45 1.26 16.99
C ASN A 65 -4.55 1.60 18.48
N PRO A 66 -3.66 1.10 19.29
CA PRO A 66 -3.79 1.29 20.73
C PRO A 66 -3.59 2.70 21.20
N THR A 67 -3.01 3.57 20.45
CA THR A 67 -2.82 4.80 20.92
C THR A 67 -3.74 5.64 20.58
N SER A 68 -4.66 5.63 20.69
CA SER A 68 -5.53 6.45 20.24
C SER A 68 -5.46 7.57 20.87
N THR A 69 -5.09 8.12 21.21
CA THR A 69 -5.07 9.27 21.80
C THR A 69 -5.36 10.05 21.53
#